data_ee25ee275027bbcec2e2fb4f79b7883f
#
_entry.id   ee25ee275027bbcec2e2fb4f79b7883f
#
_cell.length_a   1.000
_cell.length_b   1.000
_cell.length_c   1.000
_cell.angle_alpha   90.00
_cell.angle_beta   90.00
_cell.angle_gamma   90.00
#
_symmetry.space_group_name_H-M   'P 1'
#
loop_
_entity.id
_entity.type
_entity.pdbx_description
1 polymer ?
#
loop_
_entity_poly.entity_id
_entity_poly.type
_entity_poly.pdbx_seq_one_letter_code
_entity_poly.pdbx_strand_id
1 'polypeptide(L)'
;AITRFMQWEPPRSLAAFAEVWQSWLAPIQDGSDLHFVVRALADARCLGLVGLHAAKTVCPELGIWIREDAQGNGIGQEAIAAVAEWASEALEPNCFEYPVAERNVASRRIAERLGGVIVGSRSNPKYNAVVYRIPNLRR
;
A
#
# COMPACT_ATOMS: atom_id res chain seq x y z
N ALA A 1 14.75 8.73 3.40
CA ALA A 1 14.01 8.87 2.18
C ALA A 1 12.80 7.93 2.15
N ILE A 2 12.15 7.82 1.01
CA ILE A 2 10.89 7.05 0.86
C ILE A 2 11.03 5.61 1.36
N THR A 3 12.14 4.95 1.10
CA THR A 3 12.34 3.55 1.46
C THR A 3 12.62 3.28 2.93
N ARG A 4 12.73 4.32 3.75
CA ARG A 4 13.07 4.22 5.18
C ARG A 4 12.14 3.25 5.93
N PHE A 5 10.85 3.25 5.62
CA PHE A 5 9.83 2.42 6.25
C PHE A 5 9.29 1.33 5.32
N MET A 6 10.09 0.92 4.34
CA MET A 6 9.75 -0.14 3.40
C MET A 6 10.76 -1.28 3.53
N GLN A 7 10.31 -2.51 3.38
CA GLN A 7 11.21 -3.67 3.32
C GLN A 7 12.09 -3.62 2.08
N TRP A 8 11.58 -3.01 1.02
CA TRP A 8 12.22 -2.90 -0.27
C TRP A 8 13.32 -1.84 -0.26
N GLU A 9 14.44 -2.16 -0.89
CA GLU A 9 15.52 -1.23 -1.13
C GLU A 9 15.62 -0.90 -2.62
N PRO A 10 15.97 0.35 -2.99
CA PRO A 10 16.11 0.70 -4.39
C PRO A 10 17.22 -0.12 -5.05
N PRO A 11 16.98 -0.67 -6.26
CA PRO A 11 18.03 -1.33 -7.01
C PRO A 11 19.20 -0.38 -7.34
N ARG A 12 20.37 -0.95 -7.50
CA ARG A 12 21.59 -0.15 -7.75
C ARG A 12 21.69 0.40 -9.16
N SER A 13 20.92 -0.14 -10.11
CA SER A 13 20.99 0.24 -11.51
C SER A 13 19.66 -0.02 -12.22
N LEU A 14 19.50 0.54 -13.42
CA LEU A 14 18.33 0.25 -14.26
C LEU A 14 18.27 -1.23 -14.65
N ALA A 15 19.42 -1.86 -14.90
CA ALA A 15 19.45 -3.28 -15.23
C ALA A 15 18.97 -4.14 -14.06
N ALA A 16 19.41 -3.83 -12.84
CA ALA A 16 18.94 -4.52 -11.64
C ALA A 16 17.46 -4.26 -11.41
N PHE A 17 16.98 -3.05 -11.66
CA PHE A 17 15.57 -2.72 -11.56
C PHE A 17 14.73 -3.48 -12.59
N ALA A 18 15.24 -3.69 -13.79
CA ALA A 18 14.53 -4.45 -14.81
C ALA A 18 14.23 -5.89 -14.35
N GLU A 19 15.15 -6.54 -13.65
CA GLU A 19 14.92 -7.85 -13.08
C GLU A 19 13.81 -7.81 -12.00
N VAL A 20 13.81 -6.76 -11.19
CA VAL A 20 12.81 -6.59 -10.13
C VAL A 20 11.41 -6.43 -10.72
N TRP A 21 11.21 -5.47 -11.62
CA TRP A 21 9.85 -5.22 -12.14
C TRP A 21 9.35 -6.37 -13.01
N GLN A 22 10.22 -7.12 -13.67
CA GLN A 22 9.81 -8.30 -14.42
C GLN A 22 9.24 -9.38 -13.50
N SER A 23 9.77 -9.50 -12.29
CA SER A 23 9.23 -10.45 -11.31
C SER A 23 7.82 -10.10 -10.82
N TRP A 24 7.40 -8.85 -11.01
CA TRP A 24 6.06 -8.39 -10.62
C TRP A 24 4.99 -8.68 -11.67
N LEU A 25 5.40 -8.98 -12.90
CA LEU A 25 4.45 -9.11 -14.02
C LEU A 25 3.49 -10.28 -13.86
N ALA A 26 3.96 -11.44 -13.45
CA ALA A 26 3.09 -12.62 -13.34
C ALA A 26 1.95 -12.42 -12.32
N PRO A 27 2.21 -11.93 -11.09
CA PRO A 27 1.12 -11.62 -10.16
C PRO A 27 0.17 -10.55 -10.67
N ILE A 28 0.66 -9.54 -11.40
CA ILE A 28 -0.20 -8.51 -11.99
C ILE A 28 -1.08 -9.11 -13.08
N GLN A 29 -0.51 -9.93 -13.95
CA GLN A 29 -1.24 -10.55 -15.06
C GLN A 29 -2.34 -11.50 -14.59
N ASP A 30 -2.11 -12.24 -13.51
CA ASP A 30 -3.11 -13.16 -12.98
C ASP A 30 -4.10 -12.49 -12.02
N GLY A 31 -3.91 -11.21 -11.71
CA GLY A 31 -4.79 -10.44 -10.84
C GLY A 31 -4.60 -10.68 -9.34
N SER A 32 -3.55 -11.39 -8.93
CA SER A 32 -3.26 -11.59 -7.50
C SER A 32 -2.64 -10.37 -6.85
N ASP A 33 -1.93 -9.53 -7.64
CA ASP A 33 -1.41 -8.25 -7.20
C ASP A 33 -1.94 -7.14 -8.10
N LEU A 34 -2.45 -6.08 -7.50
CA LEU A 34 -2.91 -4.90 -8.21
C LEU A 34 -2.10 -3.69 -7.77
N HIS A 35 -1.76 -2.84 -8.72
CA HIS A 35 -0.99 -1.62 -8.48
C HIS A 35 -1.72 -0.43 -9.08
N PHE A 36 -1.94 0.59 -8.25
CA PHE A 36 -2.67 1.79 -8.64
C PHE A 36 -1.73 2.98 -8.56
N VAL A 37 -1.55 3.68 -9.68
CA VAL A 37 -0.74 4.89 -9.70
C VAL A 37 -1.57 6.05 -9.17
N VAL A 38 -1.03 6.78 -8.21
CA VAL A 38 -1.64 8.00 -7.68
C VAL A 38 -1.12 9.18 -8.50
N ARG A 39 -2.02 9.91 -9.15
CA ARG A 39 -1.65 11.03 -10.03
C ARG A 39 -2.29 12.32 -9.57
N ALA A 40 -1.58 13.43 -9.80
CA ALA A 40 -2.15 14.76 -9.61
C ALA A 40 -3.21 15.04 -10.66
N LEU A 41 -4.36 15.59 -10.25
CA LEU A 41 -5.43 15.93 -11.18
C LEU A 41 -5.02 17.00 -12.18
N ALA A 42 -4.18 17.95 -11.75
CA ALA A 42 -3.83 19.10 -12.58
C ALA A 42 -2.97 18.75 -13.80
N ASP A 43 -2.00 17.84 -13.64
CA ASP A 43 -0.99 17.56 -14.67
C ASP A 43 -0.69 16.07 -14.86
N ALA A 44 -1.43 15.19 -14.21
CA ALA A 44 -1.27 13.74 -14.24
C ALA A 44 0.11 13.27 -13.74
N ARG A 45 0.85 14.11 -13.02
CA ARG A 45 2.15 13.76 -12.45
C ARG A 45 2.00 12.63 -11.44
N CYS A 46 2.91 11.66 -11.46
CA CYS A 46 2.90 10.55 -10.51
C CYS A 46 3.27 11.03 -9.12
N LEU A 47 2.37 10.84 -8.16
CA LEU A 47 2.56 11.21 -6.76
C LEU A 47 2.92 10.02 -5.87
N GLY A 48 2.60 8.82 -6.31
CA GLY A 48 2.83 7.62 -5.53
C GLY A 48 2.15 6.41 -6.12
N LEU A 49 2.04 5.37 -5.30
CA LEU A 49 1.49 4.09 -5.73
C LEU A 49 0.81 3.40 -4.54
N VAL A 50 -0.35 2.81 -4.81
CA VAL A 50 -1.04 1.92 -3.85
C VAL A 50 -0.96 0.51 -4.39
N GLY A 51 -0.51 -0.42 -3.55
CA GLY A 51 -0.51 -1.84 -3.88
C GLY A 51 -1.61 -2.58 -3.14
N LEU A 52 -2.24 -3.54 -3.81
CA LEU A 52 -3.17 -4.49 -3.21
C LEU A 52 -2.65 -5.88 -3.53
N HIS A 53 -2.04 -6.52 -2.54
CA HIS A 53 -1.42 -7.83 -2.68
C HIS A 53 -2.37 -8.92 -2.22
N ALA A 54 -2.23 -10.10 -2.81
CA ALA A 54 -3.11 -11.24 -2.54
C ALA A 54 -4.58 -10.84 -2.71
N ALA A 55 -4.87 -10.15 -3.81
CA ALA A 55 -6.19 -9.53 -4.07
C ALA A 55 -7.33 -10.52 -4.12
N LYS A 56 -7.06 -11.78 -4.44
CA LYS A 56 -8.07 -12.84 -4.56
C LYS A 56 -8.31 -13.58 -3.25
N THR A 57 -7.68 -13.16 -2.15
CA THR A 57 -7.87 -13.78 -0.84
C THR A 57 -8.97 -13.07 -0.05
N VAL A 58 -9.34 -13.63 1.10
CA VAL A 58 -10.37 -13.06 1.96
C VAL A 58 -9.90 -11.80 2.70
N CYS A 59 -8.60 -11.60 2.82
CA CYS A 59 -8.02 -10.44 3.48
C CYS A 59 -6.76 -9.97 2.74
N PRO A 60 -6.92 -9.23 1.63
CA PRO A 60 -5.79 -8.70 0.87
C PRO A 60 -4.94 -7.71 1.68
N GLU A 61 -3.70 -7.53 1.27
CA GLU A 61 -2.78 -6.61 1.93
C GLU A 61 -2.66 -5.31 1.15
N LEU A 62 -2.90 -4.19 1.83
CA LEU A 62 -2.73 -2.85 1.29
C LEU A 62 -1.35 -2.29 1.63
N GLY A 63 -0.73 -1.62 0.68
CA GLY A 63 0.49 -0.87 0.89
C GLY A 63 0.47 0.43 0.09
N ILE A 64 1.25 1.40 0.52
CA ILE A 64 1.30 2.71 -0.14
C ILE A 64 2.67 3.35 0.01
N TRP A 65 3.08 4.09 -1.02
CA TRP A 65 4.13 5.09 -0.87
C TRP A 65 3.71 6.36 -1.63
N ILE A 66 4.09 7.49 -1.09
CA ILE A 66 3.86 8.83 -1.68
C ILE A 66 5.20 9.53 -1.76
N ARG A 67 5.46 10.24 -2.86
CA ARG A 67 6.66 11.05 -3.02
C ARG A 67 6.82 12.01 -1.84
N GLU A 68 8.06 12.22 -1.42
CA GLU A 68 8.34 13.10 -0.27
C GLU A 68 7.74 14.50 -0.45
N ASP A 69 7.84 15.06 -1.65
CA ASP A 69 7.34 16.41 -1.94
C ASP A 69 5.81 16.48 -1.99
N ALA A 70 5.12 15.36 -2.01
CA ALA A 70 3.66 15.28 -2.00
C ALA A 70 3.09 14.84 -0.65
N GLN A 71 3.92 14.51 0.31
CA GLN A 71 3.46 14.07 1.63
C GLN A 71 2.89 15.23 2.45
N GLY A 72 2.07 14.91 3.44
CA GLY A 72 1.49 15.90 4.35
C GLY A 72 0.25 16.62 3.83
N ASN A 73 -0.31 16.19 2.68
CA ASN A 73 -1.46 16.85 2.03
C ASN A 73 -2.71 15.97 1.99
N GLY A 74 -2.76 14.89 2.74
CA GLY A 74 -3.91 13.98 2.76
C GLY A 74 -4.03 13.06 1.55
N ILE A 75 -3.05 13.06 0.65
CA ILE A 75 -3.07 12.25 -0.57
C ILE A 75 -3.08 10.75 -0.26
N GLY A 76 -2.27 10.33 0.70
CA GLY A 76 -2.22 8.93 1.12
C GLY A 76 -3.54 8.43 1.66
N GLN A 77 -4.19 9.24 2.50
CA GLN A 77 -5.51 8.93 3.05
C GLN A 77 -6.55 8.77 1.94
N GLU A 78 -6.58 9.71 1.02
CA GLU A 78 -7.50 9.71 -0.12
C GLU A 78 -7.28 8.49 -1.02
N ALA A 79 -6.02 8.20 -1.34
CA ALA A 79 -5.67 7.10 -2.24
C ALA A 79 -6.01 5.73 -1.63
N ILE A 80 -5.65 5.49 -0.38
CA ILE A 80 -5.97 4.23 0.30
C ILE A 80 -7.47 4.06 0.46
N ALA A 81 -8.19 5.12 0.85
CA ALA A 81 -9.64 5.07 0.97
C ALA A 81 -10.29 4.69 -0.36
N ALA A 82 -9.87 5.32 -1.46
CA ALA A 82 -10.42 5.05 -2.78
C ALA A 82 -10.19 3.58 -3.21
N VAL A 83 -8.98 3.06 -3.03
CA VAL A 83 -8.66 1.68 -3.39
C VAL A 83 -9.42 0.70 -2.49
N ALA A 84 -9.46 0.95 -1.19
CA ALA A 84 -10.16 0.07 -0.25
C ALA A 84 -11.68 0.06 -0.51
N GLU A 85 -12.27 1.20 -0.82
CA GLU A 85 -13.69 1.29 -1.17
C GLU A 85 -13.99 0.53 -2.46
N TRP A 86 -13.19 0.74 -3.50
CA TRP A 86 -13.34 0.01 -4.76
C TRP A 86 -13.20 -1.49 -4.55
N ALA A 87 -12.15 -1.92 -3.84
CA ALA A 87 -11.88 -3.32 -3.62
C ALA A 87 -12.94 -3.98 -2.73
N SER A 88 -13.48 -3.24 -1.76
CA SER A 88 -14.56 -3.74 -0.91
C SER A 88 -15.78 -4.14 -1.71
N GLU A 89 -16.09 -3.38 -2.75
CA GLU A 89 -17.24 -3.64 -3.61
C GLU A 89 -16.90 -4.65 -4.71
N ALA A 90 -15.78 -4.49 -5.38
CA ALA A 90 -15.41 -5.29 -6.55
C ALA A 90 -14.92 -6.70 -6.20
N LEU A 91 -14.20 -6.84 -5.09
CA LEU A 91 -13.56 -8.10 -4.69
C LEU A 91 -14.22 -8.76 -3.48
N GLU A 92 -15.05 -8.03 -2.76
CA GLU A 92 -15.80 -8.50 -1.59
C GLU A 92 -14.93 -9.21 -0.52
N PRO A 93 -13.77 -8.64 -0.12
CA PRO A 93 -12.95 -9.24 0.94
C PRO A 93 -13.62 -9.10 2.30
N ASN A 94 -13.24 -9.95 3.26
CA ASN A 94 -13.72 -9.79 4.63
C ASN A 94 -13.05 -8.59 5.31
N CYS A 95 -11.78 -8.35 4.97
CA CYS A 95 -10.96 -7.32 5.59
C CYS A 95 -9.78 -6.99 4.69
N PHE A 96 -8.97 -6.01 5.12
CA PHE A 96 -7.67 -5.73 4.53
C PHE A 96 -6.62 -5.77 5.63
N GLU A 97 -5.46 -6.32 5.36
CA GLU A 97 -4.29 -6.16 6.20
C GLU A 97 -3.51 -4.93 5.76
N TYR A 98 -3.00 -4.19 6.71
CA TYR A 98 -2.22 -2.98 6.46
C TYR A 98 -0.99 -2.98 7.37
N PRO A 99 0.11 -3.61 6.92
CA PRO A 99 1.35 -3.57 7.67
C PRO A 99 2.00 -2.19 7.51
N VAL A 100 2.46 -1.63 8.60
CA VAL A 100 3.07 -0.30 8.59
C VAL A 100 4.17 -0.23 9.64
N ALA A 101 5.27 0.45 9.32
CA ALA A 101 6.34 0.67 10.28
C ALA A 101 5.78 1.35 11.53
N GLU A 102 6.16 0.84 12.69
CA GLU A 102 5.64 1.30 13.99
C GLU A 102 5.81 2.81 14.17
N ARG A 103 6.90 3.37 13.65
CA ARG A 103 7.21 4.80 13.76
C ARG A 103 6.59 5.67 12.67
N ASN A 104 5.97 5.07 11.66
CA ASN A 104 5.34 5.82 10.58
C ASN A 104 3.94 6.27 10.99
N VAL A 105 3.90 7.31 11.82
CA VAL A 105 2.65 7.80 12.43
C VAL A 105 1.64 8.24 11.38
N ALA A 106 2.07 8.92 10.33
CA ALA A 106 1.18 9.40 9.28
C ALA A 106 0.45 8.25 8.59
N SER A 107 1.18 7.19 8.26
CA SER A 107 0.61 6.02 7.60
C SER A 107 -0.28 5.20 8.55
N ARG A 108 0.07 5.15 9.83
CA ARG A 108 -0.77 4.49 10.84
C ARG A 108 -2.13 5.17 10.99
N ARG A 109 -2.15 6.51 10.91
CA ARG A 109 -3.41 7.27 10.95
C ARG A 109 -4.33 6.95 9.79
N ILE A 110 -3.78 6.63 8.61
CA ILE A 110 -4.59 6.21 7.47
C ILE A 110 -5.43 4.99 7.84
N ALA A 111 -4.79 3.95 8.38
CA ALA A 111 -5.49 2.75 8.79
C ALA A 111 -6.52 3.02 9.89
N GLU A 112 -6.13 3.81 10.87
CA GLU A 112 -7.00 4.12 12.02
C GLU A 112 -8.26 4.86 11.59
N ARG A 113 -8.13 5.80 10.64
CA ARG A 113 -9.29 6.54 10.11
C ARG A 113 -10.24 5.67 9.29
N LEU A 114 -9.77 4.54 8.78
CA LEU A 114 -10.61 3.58 8.06
C LEU A 114 -11.17 2.48 8.98
N GLY A 115 -11.06 2.66 10.28
CA GLY A 115 -11.58 1.68 11.24
C GLY A 115 -10.61 0.55 11.53
N GLY A 116 -9.36 0.67 11.14
CA GLY A 116 -8.34 -0.34 11.37
C GLY A 116 -7.99 -0.52 12.83
N VAL A 117 -7.79 -1.76 13.25
CA VAL A 117 -7.31 -2.13 14.57
C VAL A 117 -6.05 -2.96 14.44
N ILE A 118 -5.14 -2.82 15.41
CA ILE A 118 -3.90 -3.60 15.42
C ILE A 118 -4.23 -5.04 15.78
N VAL A 119 -3.82 -5.98 14.92
CA VAL A 119 -4.05 -7.42 15.14
C VAL A 119 -2.75 -8.21 15.28
N GLY A 120 -1.61 -7.59 15.05
CA GLY A 120 -0.33 -8.27 15.15
C GLY A 120 0.84 -7.35 14.90
N SER A 121 2.02 -7.94 14.84
CA SER A 121 3.26 -7.24 14.54
C SER A 121 4.16 -8.11 13.67
N ARG A 122 5.05 -7.45 12.94
CA ARG A 122 6.08 -8.10 12.12
C ARG A 122 7.41 -7.41 12.36
N SER A 123 8.49 -8.17 12.31
CA SER A 123 9.84 -7.60 12.39
C SER A 123 10.59 -7.90 11.11
N ASN A 124 11.38 -6.95 10.66
CA ASN A 124 12.34 -7.14 9.59
C ASN A 124 13.65 -6.41 9.96
N PRO A 125 14.76 -6.63 9.24
CA PRO A 125 16.04 -6.02 9.61
C PRO A 125 16.03 -4.49 9.66
N LYS A 126 15.06 -3.85 9.02
CA LYS A 126 14.99 -2.42 8.82
C LYS A 126 14.15 -1.71 9.88
N TYR A 127 13.05 -2.33 10.31
CA TYR A 127 12.12 -1.73 11.28
C TYR A 127 11.19 -2.78 11.88
N ASN A 128 10.53 -2.41 12.97
CA ASN A 128 9.39 -3.15 13.50
C ASN A 128 8.10 -2.59 12.91
N ALA A 129 7.19 -3.45 12.55
CA ALA A 129 5.91 -3.08 11.96
C ALA A 129 4.75 -3.54 12.83
N VAL A 130 3.67 -2.78 12.83
CA VAL A 130 2.37 -3.21 13.32
C VAL A 130 1.50 -3.58 12.12
N VAL A 131 0.59 -4.52 12.32
CA VAL A 131 -0.35 -4.92 11.27
C VAL A 131 -1.75 -4.51 11.69
N TYR A 132 -2.35 -3.62 10.92
CA TYR A 132 -3.75 -3.24 11.09
C TYR A 132 -4.64 -4.17 10.30
N ARG A 133 -5.82 -4.42 10.83
CA ARG A 133 -6.92 -5.03 10.07
C ARG A 133 -7.98 -3.96 9.85
N ILE A 134 -8.21 -3.63 8.58
CA ILE A 134 -9.22 -2.67 8.16
C ILE A 134 -10.44 -3.47 7.72
N PRO A 135 -11.64 -3.15 8.22
CA PRO A 135 -12.84 -3.88 7.81
C PRO A 135 -13.20 -3.58 6.36
N ASN A 136 -13.99 -4.46 5.74
CA ASN A 136 -14.59 -4.16 4.46
C ASN A 136 -15.40 -2.86 4.59
N LEU A 137 -15.20 -1.93 3.66
CA LEU A 137 -15.82 -0.60 3.72
C LEU A 137 -17.19 -0.52 3.05
N ARG A 138 -17.68 -1.62 2.52
CA ARG A 138 -19.00 -1.71 1.91
C ARG A 138 -20.07 -1.52 2.97
N ARG A 139 -21.01 -0.67 2.70
CA ARG A 139 -22.13 -0.37 3.58
C ARG A 139 -23.42 -1.01 3.11
#